data_b7fbb8f7fb3c81bf6c710e0e65eead17
#
_entry.id   b7fbb8f7fb3c81bf6c710e0e65eead17
#
_cell.length_a   1.000
_cell.length_b   1.000
_cell.length_c   1.000
_cell.angle_alpha   90.00
_cell.angle_beta   90.00
_cell.angle_gamma   90.00
#
_symmetry.space_group_name_H-M   'P 1'
#
loop_
_entity.id
_entity.type
_entity.pdbx_description
1 polymer ?
#
loop_
_entity_poly.entity_id
_entity_poly.type
_entity_poly.pdbx_seq_one_letter_code
_entity_poly.pdbx_strand_id
1 'polypeptide(L)'
;MPHFRQTYTRNIKFLTLFTICTHLVSQRYLTHMRSIAKLFGRSPFVPIQHHMERVGRCVSKGQAMLEAYLVGDQETVEQLAKEIDQIEGEADEIKRDVEQQLRGGVFMAVERGRLRQVIIVQDSIADKMQNLARLTTLRACQEPPPFAETFKKFVELNLEIFQAIRKVIDELDELLEAGFSGGEAQAVVQLIQHVSVLEDEADELQHQLLKELFAVEEKMSPGAFFLWTKIFKQVGDIGDRSNRLGNRVRSTLQIK
;
A
#
# COMPACT_ATOMS: atom_id res chain seq x y z
N MET A 1 -26.22 -29.90 -56.91
CA MET A 1 -25.43 -29.54 -55.73
C MET A 1 -25.38 -28.02 -55.53
N PRO A 2 -26.41 -27.36 -55.00
CA PRO A 2 -26.34 -25.93 -54.67
C PRO A 2 -26.54 -25.65 -53.15
N HIS A 3 -26.73 -26.62 -52.26
CA HIS A 3 -27.05 -26.36 -50.85
C HIS A 3 -25.85 -26.17 -49.90
N PHE A 4 -24.62 -26.42 -50.30
CA PHE A 4 -23.43 -26.38 -49.42
C PHE A 4 -22.76 -24.99 -49.36
N ARG A 5 -23.04 -24.07 -50.29
CA ARG A 5 -22.42 -22.70 -50.28
C ARG A 5 -23.15 -21.67 -49.41
N GLN A 6 -24.42 -21.89 -49.09
CA GLN A 6 -25.19 -20.89 -48.33
C GLN A 6 -24.95 -20.95 -46.79
N THR A 7 -24.58 -22.10 -46.26
CA THR A 7 -24.33 -22.28 -44.82
C THR A 7 -22.96 -21.72 -44.38
N TYR A 8 -21.96 -21.76 -45.26
CA TYR A 8 -20.62 -21.28 -44.92
C TYR A 8 -20.54 -19.73 -44.87
N THR A 9 -21.22 -19.04 -45.75
CA THR A 9 -21.27 -17.57 -45.81
C THR A 9 -22.08 -16.96 -44.66
N ARG A 10 -23.01 -17.71 -44.06
CA ARG A 10 -23.84 -17.24 -42.96
C ARG A 10 -23.06 -17.27 -41.63
N ASN A 11 -22.19 -18.26 -41.44
CA ASN A 11 -21.33 -18.40 -40.24
C ASN A 11 -20.18 -17.37 -40.21
N ILE A 12 -19.61 -17.01 -41.39
CA ILE A 12 -18.54 -16.00 -41.44
C ILE A 12 -19.10 -14.61 -41.14
N LYS A 13 -20.32 -14.27 -41.61
CA LYS A 13 -20.97 -13.00 -41.26
C LYS A 13 -21.36 -12.91 -39.79
N PHE A 14 -21.68 -14.03 -39.13
CA PHE A 14 -22.04 -14.04 -37.71
C PHE A 14 -20.79 -13.87 -36.83
N LEU A 15 -19.68 -14.52 -37.17
CA LEU A 15 -18.38 -14.36 -36.48
C LEU A 15 -17.81 -12.94 -36.65
N THR A 16 -17.88 -12.37 -37.87
CA THR A 16 -17.43 -10.99 -38.11
C THR A 16 -18.31 -9.95 -37.38
N LEU A 17 -19.63 -10.16 -37.32
CA LEU A 17 -20.53 -9.29 -36.57
C LEU A 17 -20.30 -9.39 -35.06
N PHE A 18 -19.99 -10.59 -34.52
CA PHE A 18 -19.69 -10.80 -33.12
C PHE A 18 -18.36 -10.14 -32.73
N THR A 19 -17.31 -10.28 -33.55
CA THR A 19 -16.00 -9.63 -33.34
C THR A 19 -16.10 -8.11 -33.47
N ILE A 20 -16.87 -7.59 -34.39
CA ILE A 20 -17.10 -6.15 -34.54
C ILE A 20 -17.93 -5.62 -33.38
N CYS A 21 -18.92 -6.37 -32.88
CA CYS A 21 -19.74 -5.97 -31.74
C CYS A 21 -18.95 -5.95 -30.44
N THR A 22 -18.09 -6.94 -30.18
CA THR A 22 -17.20 -6.96 -29.03
C THR A 22 -16.14 -5.85 -29.08
N HIS A 23 -15.61 -5.56 -30.29
CA HIS A 23 -14.65 -4.47 -30.45
C HIS A 23 -15.31 -3.08 -30.32
N LEU A 24 -16.52 -2.91 -30.79
CA LEU A 24 -17.29 -1.67 -30.65
C LEU A 24 -17.78 -1.44 -29.24
N VAL A 25 -18.12 -2.49 -28.49
CA VAL A 25 -18.48 -2.42 -27.08
C VAL A 25 -17.23 -2.07 -26.25
N SER A 26 -16.10 -2.70 -26.50
CA SER A 26 -14.82 -2.38 -25.84
C SER A 26 -14.37 -0.93 -26.14
N GLN A 27 -14.45 -0.50 -27.40
CA GLN A 27 -14.11 0.88 -27.78
C GLN A 27 -15.09 1.91 -27.19
N ARG A 28 -16.39 1.59 -27.08
CA ARG A 28 -17.37 2.47 -26.42
C ARG A 28 -17.12 2.59 -24.91
N TYR A 29 -16.75 1.50 -24.24
CA TYR A 29 -16.36 1.55 -22.82
C TYR A 29 -15.09 2.38 -22.62
N LEU A 30 -14.06 2.19 -23.44
CA LEU A 30 -12.81 2.96 -23.40
C LEU A 30 -13.02 4.46 -23.69
N THR A 31 -13.87 4.79 -24.69
CA THR A 31 -14.20 6.20 -24.99
C THR A 31 -15.06 6.84 -23.90
N HIS A 32 -15.95 6.07 -23.26
CA HIS A 32 -16.76 6.58 -22.15
C HIS A 32 -15.92 6.83 -20.92
N MET A 33 -14.98 5.95 -20.58
CA MET A 33 -14.02 6.14 -19.49
C MET A 33 -13.07 7.34 -19.74
N ARG A 34 -12.57 7.52 -20.97
CA ARG A 34 -11.76 8.70 -21.34
C ARG A 34 -12.55 10.01 -21.29
N SER A 35 -13.85 9.99 -21.65
CA SER A 35 -14.72 11.16 -21.53
C SER A 35 -15.03 11.51 -20.08
N ILE A 36 -15.17 10.52 -19.21
CA ILE A 36 -15.42 10.71 -17.78
C ILE A 36 -14.16 11.28 -17.08
N ALA A 37 -12.96 10.77 -17.38
CA ALA A 37 -11.70 11.34 -16.88
C ALA A 37 -11.51 12.82 -17.32
N LYS A 38 -11.93 13.20 -18.55
CA LYS A 38 -11.93 14.59 -19.02
C LYS A 38 -12.99 15.47 -18.35
N LEU A 39 -14.14 14.94 -17.95
CA LEU A 39 -15.18 15.67 -17.23
C LEU A 39 -14.77 16.05 -15.81
N PHE A 40 -13.85 15.31 -15.20
CA PHE A 40 -13.39 15.58 -13.82
C PHE A 40 -12.12 16.44 -13.77
N GLY A 41 -11.47 16.71 -14.90
CA GLY A 41 -10.28 17.58 -14.98
C GLY A 41 -9.06 17.09 -14.16
N ARG A 42 -9.21 16.04 -13.35
CA ARG A 42 -8.15 15.34 -12.59
C ARG A 42 -8.55 13.89 -12.35
N SER A 43 -7.57 12.97 -12.37
CA SER A 43 -7.77 11.57 -12.01
C SER A 43 -8.37 11.42 -10.59
N PRO A 44 -9.26 10.44 -10.36
CA PRO A 44 -9.80 10.16 -9.02
C PRO A 44 -8.73 9.64 -8.05
N PHE A 45 -7.55 9.27 -8.53
CA PHE A 45 -6.46 8.74 -7.74
C PHE A 45 -5.48 9.81 -7.24
N VAL A 46 -5.44 11.01 -7.83
CA VAL A 46 -4.56 12.11 -7.40
C VAL A 46 -4.62 12.38 -5.90
N PRO A 47 -5.79 12.45 -5.25
CA PRO A 47 -5.84 12.65 -3.80
C PRO A 47 -5.28 11.46 -3.00
N ILE A 48 -5.43 10.22 -3.51
CA ILE A 48 -4.90 8.99 -2.90
C ILE A 48 -3.37 8.98 -3.02
N GLN A 49 -2.81 9.34 -4.17
CA GLN A 49 -1.38 9.48 -4.40
C GLN A 49 -0.78 10.58 -3.52
N HIS A 50 -1.44 11.73 -3.41
CA HIS A 50 -1.01 12.83 -2.54
C HIS A 50 -1.01 12.44 -1.05
N HIS A 51 -1.99 11.67 -0.60
CA HIS A 51 -1.98 11.08 0.74
C HIS A 51 -0.82 10.10 0.90
N MET A 52 -0.55 9.21 -0.11
CA MET A 52 0.57 8.28 -0.07
C MET A 52 1.93 8.98 0.04
N GLU A 53 2.08 10.15 -0.55
CA GLU A 53 3.27 10.98 -0.37
C GLU A 53 3.52 11.31 1.11
N ARG A 54 2.47 11.68 1.88
CA ARG A 54 2.59 11.96 3.31
C ARG A 54 2.91 10.69 4.09
N VAL A 55 2.21 9.59 3.80
CA VAL A 55 2.53 8.27 4.39
C VAL A 55 3.98 7.88 4.12
N GLY A 56 4.47 8.06 2.88
CA GLY A 56 5.86 7.80 2.52
C GLY A 56 6.87 8.64 3.30
N ARG A 57 6.54 9.91 3.58
CA ARG A 57 7.37 10.78 4.43
C ARG A 57 7.39 10.30 5.88
N CYS A 58 6.24 9.87 6.45
CA CYS A 58 6.18 9.26 7.77
C CYS A 58 7.11 8.04 7.86
N VAL A 59 7.00 7.13 6.90
CA VAL A 59 7.80 5.90 6.87
C VAL A 59 9.29 6.20 6.75
N SER A 60 9.69 7.13 5.88
CA SER A 60 11.09 7.54 5.74
C SER A 60 11.66 8.17 7.01
N LYS A 61 10.88 9.02 7.71
CA LYS A 61 11.28 9.58 9.01
C LYS A 61 11.35 8.52 10.09
N GLY A 62 10.46 7.53 10.06
CA GLY A 62 10.47 6.41 10.98
C GLY A 62 11.70 5.51 10.82
N GLN A 63 12.16 5.29 9.60
CA GLN A 63 13.43 4.59 9.35
C GLN A 63 14.59 5.32 10.04
N ALA A 64 14.77 6.61 9.75
CA ALA A 64 15.83 7.41 10.36
C ALA A 64 15.74 7.44 11.90
N MET A 65 14.51 7.49 12.44
CA MET A 65 14.27 7.43 13.86
C MET A 65 14.69 6.10 14.49
N LEU A 66 14.41 4.97 13.83
CA LEU A 66 14.84 3.65 14.33
C LEU A 66 16.36 3.49 14.27
N GLU A 67 17.03 4.04 13.25
CA GLU A 67 18.50 4.08 13.17
C GLU A 67 19.09 4.88 14.34
N ALA A 68 18.56 6.08 14.62
CA ALA A 68 18.96 6.90 15.77
C ALA A 68 18.67 6.19 17.11
N TYR A 69 17.53 5.52 17.22
CA TYR A 69 17.14 4.77 18.41
C TYR A 69 18.13 3.65 18.75
N LEU A 70 18.57 2.88 17.75
CA LEU A 70 19.53 1.78 17.95
C LEU A 70 20.91 2.24 18.39
N VAL A 71 21.31 3.47 18.06
CA VAL A 71 22.60 4.05 18.51
C VAL A 71 22.48 4.90 19.78
N GLY A 72 21.27 4.99 20.35
CA GLY A 72 21.01 5.71 21.60
C GLY A 72 20.92 7.23 21.46
N ASP A 73 20.78 7.75 20.24
CA ASP A 73 20.60 9.19 19.96
C ASP A 73 19.15 9.61 20.26
N GLN A 74 18.84 9.77 21.53
CA GLN A 74 17.49 10.08 22.00
C GLN A 74 17.02 11.48 21.56
N GLU A 75 17.93 12.43 21.39
CA GLU A 75 17.58 13.79 20.93
C GLU A 75 17.03 13.73 19.49
N THR A 76 17.71 13.05 18.59
CA THR A 76 17.25 12.82 17.21
C THR A 76 15.93 12.01 17.18
N VAL A 77 15.79 11.00 18.05
CA VAL A 77 14.53 10.23 18.17
C VAL A 77 13.36 11.13 18.53
N GLU A 78 13.50 12.00 19.53
CA GLU A 78 12.43 12.91 19.96
C GLU A 78 12.08 13.96 18.89
N GLN A 79 13.09 14.45 18.18
CA GLN A 79 12.87 15.38 17.07
C GLN A 79 12.08 14.70 15.94
N LEU A 80 12.53 13.52 15.48
CA LEU A 80 11.89 12.78 14.40
C LEU A 80 10.48 12.31 14.79
N ALA A 81 10.26 11.95 16.05
CA ALA A 81 8.93 11.59 16.54
C ALA A 81 7.93 12.77 16.42
N LYS A 82 8.35 14.00 16.73
CA LYS A 82 7.52 15.20 16.54
C LYS A 82 7.22 15.46 15.06
N GLU A 83 8.22 15.27 14.19
CA GLU A 83 8.04 15.45 12.75
C GLU A 83 7.06 14.39 12.19
N ILE A 84 7.14 13.14 12.65
CA ILE A 84 6.20 12.07 12.27
C ILE A 84 4.78 12.41 12.71
N ASP A 85 4.59 12.89 13.95
CA ASP A 85 3.27 13.28 14.48
C ASP A 85 2.65 14.42 13.64
N GLN A 86 3.46 15.40 13.22
CA GLN A 86 3.02 16.47 12.33
C GLN A 86 2.63 15.94 10.93
N ILE A 87 3.45 15.07 10.32
CA ILE A 87 3.21 14.57 8.96
C ILE A 87 1.98 13.65 8.94
N GLU A 88 1.77 12.86 10.00
CA GLU A 88 0.56 12.04 10.16
C GLU A 88 -0.68 12.92 10.26
N GLY A 89 -0.63 14.02 11.02
CA GLY A 89 -1.72 15.00 11.06
C GLY A 89 -2.03 15.60 9.68
N GLU A 90 -1.01 15.90 8.85
CA GLU A 90 -1.20 16.34 7.45
C GLU A 90 -1.88 15.24 6.60
N ALA A 91 -1.49 13.95 6.80
CA ALA A 91 -2.10 12.84 6.10
C ALA A 91 -3.58 12.65 6.50
N ASP A 92 -3.89 12.73 7.80
CA ASP A 92 -5.26 12.62 8.31
C ASP A 92 -6.18 13.76 7.80
N GLU A 93 -5.64 14.98 7.59
CA GLU A 93 -6.38 16.07 6.93
C GLU A 93 -6.71 15.72 5.48
N ILE A 94 -5.74 15.24 4.70
CA ILE A 94 -5.97 14.82 3.31
C ILE A 94 -7.00 13.69 3.25
N LYS A 95 -6.91 12.69 4.14
CA LYS A 95 -7.90 11.61 4.24
C LYS A 95 -9.32 12.14 4.46
N ARG A 96 -9.50 13.07 5.40
CA ARG A 96 -10.79 13.71 5.67
C ARG A 96 -11.35 14.44 4.45
N ASP A 97 -10.51 15.15 3.72
CA ASP A 97 -10.88 15.85 2.49
C ASP A 97 -11.32 14.85 1.40
N VAL A 98 -10.56 13.77 1.22
CA VAL A 98 -10.93 12.70 0.27
C VAL A 98 -12.26 12.05 0.66
N GLU A 99 -12.46 11.72 1.92
CA GLU A 99 -13.73 11.15 2.40
C GLU A 99 -14.91 12.10 2.18
N GLN A 100 -14.72 13.40 2.36
CA GLN A 100 -15.75 14.41 2.08
C GLN A 100 -16.07 14.50 0.59
N GLN A 101 -15.06 14.52 -0.29
CA GLN A 101 -15.24 14.53 -1.74
C GLN A 101 -15.97 13.27 -2.23
N LEU A 102 -15.66 12.11 -1.65
CA LEU A 102 -16.32 10.85 -1.98
C LEU A 102 -17.83 10.84 -1.59
N ARG A 103 -18.28 11.68 -0.68
CA ARG A 103 -19.71 11.86 -0.33
C ARG A 103 -20.47 12.69 -1.37
N GLY A 104 -19.80 13.55 -2.11
CA GLY A 104 -20.38 14.62 -2.95
C GLY A 104 -21.10 14.23 -4.24
N GLY A 105 -21.39 12.98 -4.52
CA GLY A 105 -22.37 12.59 -5.54
C GLY A 105 -21.88 12.50 -7.00
N VAL A 106 -20.62 12.61 -7.30
CA VAL A 106 -20.09 12.56 -8.67
C VAL A 106 -19.94 11.11 -9.15
N PHE A 107 -20.31 10.83 -10.42
CA PHE A 107 -20.18 9.52 -11.05
C PHE A 107 -18.69 9.20 -11.27
N MET A 108 -18.19 8.11 -10.69
CA MET A 108 -16.80 7.68 -10.82
C MET A 108 -16.70 6.30 -11.48
N ALA A 109 -15.59 6.06 -12.20
CA ALA A 109 -15.30 4.78 -12.84
C ALA A 109 -15.05 3.65 -11.83
N VAL A 110 -14.70 4.02 -10.59
CA VAL A 110 -14.45 3.10 -9.48
C VAL A 110 -15.47 3.38 -8.37
N GLU A 111 -15.95 2.32 -7.73
CA GLU A 111 -16.93 2.41 -6.64
C GLU A 111 -16.36 3.19 -5.44
N ARG A 112 -17.06 4.24 -5.00
CA ARG A 112 -16.61 5.15 -3.93
C ARG A 112 -16.29 4.44 -2.62
N GLY A 113 -17.10 3.45 -2.26
CA GLY A 113 -16.89 2.65 -1.06
C GLY A 113 -15.55 1.92 -1.09
N ARG A 114 -15.13 1.47 -2.26
CA ARG A 114 -13.84 0.79 -2.46
C ARG A 114 -12.66 1.77 -2.36
N LEU A 115 -12.75 2.95 -2.99
CA LEU A 115 -11.72 3.99 -2.86
C LEU A 115 -11.57 4.47 -1.41
N ARG A 116 -12.69 4.62 -0.70
CA ARG A 116 -12.67 4.93 0.73
C ARG A 116 -11.93 3.85 1.52
N GLN A 117 -12.10 2.57 1.20
CA GLN A 117 -11.37 1.49 1.87
C GLN A 117 -9.86 1.51 1.55
N VAL A 118 -9.46 1.91 0.36
CA VAL A 118 -8.04 2.10 -0.01
C VAL A 118 -7.42 3.15 0.90
N ILE A 119 -8.01 4.34 1.00
CA ILE A 119 -7.42 5.42 1.80
C ILE A 119 -7.39 5.12 3.30
N ILE A 120 -8.40 4.40 3.84
CA ILE A 120 -8.41 3.98 5.25
C ILE A 120 -7.26 3.01 5.56
N VAL A 121 -7.00 2.03 4.68
CA VAL A 121 -5.89 1.10 4.87
C VAL A 121 -4.56 1.82 4.72
N GLN A 122 -4.42 2.70 3.74
CA GLN A 122 -3.23 3.51 3.50
C GLN A 122 -2.89 4.39 4.69
N ASP A 123 -3.88 5.08 5.26
CA ASP A 123 -3.75 5.92 6.44
C ASP A 123 -3.28 5.12 7.67
N SER A 124 -3.79 3.89 7.83
CA SER A 124 -3.37 3.04 8.94
C SER A 124 -1.86 2.71 8.96
N ILE A 125 -1.12 2.93 7.86
CA ILE A 125 0.34 2.80 7.83
C ILE A 125 0.99 3.99 8.56
N ALA A 126 0.50 5.21 8.31
CA ALA A 126 0.96 6.41 9.02
C ALA A 126 0.66 6.32 10.53
N ASP A 127 -0.55 5.85 10.91
CA ASP A 127 -0.93 5.58 12.30
C ASP A 127 0.06 4.64 12.99
N LYS A 128 0.51 3.58 12.30
CA LYS A 128 1.48 2.63 12.86
C LYS A 128 2.84 3.25 13.05
N MET A 129 3.27 4.09 12.12
CA MET A 129 4.52 4.82 12.24
C MET A 129 4.48 5.84 13.39
N GLN A 130 3.37 6.57 13.56
CA GLN A 130 3.16 7.47 14.70
C GLN A 130 3.18 6.72 16.03
N ASN A 131 2.52 5.55 16.10
CA ASN A 131 2.54 4.73 17.31
C ASN A 131 3.95 4.20 17.62
N LEU A 132 4.72 3.79 16.60
CA LEU A 132 6.11 3.40 16.74
C LEU A 132 6.96 4.56 17.26
N ALA A 133 6.78 5.77 16.73
CA ALA A 133 7.47 6.97 17.19
C ALA A 133 7.17 7.28 18.68
N ARG A 134 5.91 7.17 19.07
CA ARG A 134 5.54 7.35 20.50
C ARG A 134 6.18 6.30 21.42
N LEU A 135 6.33 5.06 20.97
CA LEU A 135 6.99 4.00 21.76
C LEU A 135 8.47 4.29 21.95
N THR A 136 9.20 4.73 20.93
CA THR A 136 10.65 4.99 21.00
C THR A 136 11.00 6.18 21.89
N THR A 137 10.06 7.12 22.13
CA THR A 137 10.25 8.23 23.09
C THR A 137 10.04 7.83 24.55
N LEU A 138 9.45 6.66 24.85
CA LEU A 138 9.19 6.24 26.23
C LEU A 138 10.47 5.89 26.99
N ARG A 139 11.50 5.42 26.31
CA ARG A 139 12.77 4.99 26.89
C ARG A 139 13.87 4.93 25.85
N ALA A 140 15.01 5.53 26.13
CA ALA A 140 16.19 5.45 25.29
C ALA A 140 16.73 4.01 25.19
N CYS A 141 17.23 3.63 24.03
CA CYS A 141 18.03 2.43 23.83
C CYS A 141 19.47 2.76 24.21
N GLN A 142 19.87 2.46 25.47
CA GLN A 142 21.19 2.84 25.99
C GLN A 142 22.35 2.11 25.31
N GLU A 143 22.12 0.84 24.92
CA GLU A 143 23.08 0.00 24.22
C GLU A 143 22.35 -0.80 23.13
N PRO A 144 22.96 -1.03 21.96
CA PRO A 144 22.37 -1.89 20.93
C PRO A 144 22.06 -3.28 21.51
N PRO A 145 20.82 -3.76 21.35
CA PRO A 145 20.44 -5.07 21.89
C PRO A 145 21.14 -6.20 21.11
N PRO A 146 21.30 -7.40 21.70
CA PRO A 146 21.94 -8.53 21.02
C PRO A 146 21.27 -8.91 19.68
N PHE A 147 19.99 -8.60 19.52
CA PHE A 147 19.18 -8.84 18.32
C PHE A 147 19.17 -7.65 17.32
N ALA A 148 20.03 -6.65 17.49
CA ALA A 148 20.02 -5.43 16.67
C ALA A 148 20.16 -5.72 15.17
N GLU A 149 21.01 -6.66 14.77
CA GLU A 149 21.20 -7.00 13.36
C GLU A 149 19.99 -7.72 12.73
N THR A 150 19.35 -8.62 13.48
CA THR A 150 18.09 -9.25 13.04
C THR A 150 16.98 -8.21 12.96
N PHE A 151 16.95 -7.26 13.89
CA PHE A 151 15.97 -6.17 13.90
C PHE A 151 16.16 -5.23 12.70
N LYS A 152 17.39 -4.88 12.33
CA LYS A 152 17.66 -4.07 11.12
C LYS A 152 17.11 -4.75 9.85
N LYS A 153 17.41 -6.04 9.67
CA LYS A 153 16.89 -6.82 8.53
C LYS A 153 15.37 -6.84 8.50
N PHE A 154 14.74 -6.99 9.66
CA PHE A 154 13.29 -6.97 9.79
C PHE A 154 12.69 -5.61 9.41
N VAL A 155 13.33 -4.51 9.83
CA VAL A 155 12.93 -3.16 9.43
C VAL A 155 13.08 -2.96 7.93
N GLU A 156 14.23 -3.31 7.36
CA GLU A 156 14.52 -3.21 5.93
C GLU A 156 13.49 -3.95 5.08
N LEU A 157 13.14 -5.18 5.47
CA LEU A 157 12.15 -5.99 4.74
C LEU A 157 10.75 -5.37 4.80
N ASN A 158 10.31 -4.87 5.96
CA ASN A 158 9.02 -4.18 6.08
C ASN A 158 8.98 -2.86 5.28
N LEU A 159 10.11 -2.17 5.15
CA LEU A 159 10.25 -1.00 4.29
C LEU A 159 10.19 -1.36 2.80
N GLU A 160 10.81 -2.48 2.40
CA GLU A 160 10.73 -2.99 1.03
C GLU A 160 9.29 -3.31 0.63
N ILE A 161 8.54 -4.00 1.50
CA ILE A 161 7.10 -4.26 1.35
C ILE A 161 6.33 -2.95 1.13
N PHE A 162 6.58 -1.94 1.98
CA PHE A 162 5.94 -0.64 1.86
C PHE A 162 6.27 0.05 0.53
N GLN A 163 7.55 0.08 0.12
CA GLN A 163 7.97 0.74 -1.13
C GLN A 163 7.36 0.08 -2.36
N ALA A 164 7.25 -1.25 -2.37
CA ALA A 164 6.60 -1.98 -3.44
C ALA A 164 5.12 -1.56 -3.58
N ILE A 165 4.40 -1.44 -2.47
CA ILE A 165 2.98 -1.02 -2.50
C ILE A 165 2.83 0.47 -2.81
N ARG A 166 3.75 1.32 -2.36
CA ARG A 166 3.78 2.73 -2.75
C ARG A 166 3.86 2.86 -4.27
N LYS A 167 4.74 2.08 -4.92
CA LYS A 167 4.85 2.06 -6.37
C LYS A 167 3.52 1.68 -7.05
N VAL A 168 2.79 0.71 -6.50
CA VAL A 168 1.44 0.35 -7.00
C VAL A 168 0.48 1.56 -6.96
N ILE A 169 0.52 2.35 -5.89
CA ILE A 169 -0.33 3.56 -5.78
C ILE A 169 0.11 4.64 -6.77
N ASP A 170 1.40 4.82 -6.96
CA ASP A 170 1.95 5.82 -7.89
C ASP A 170 1.55 5.50 -9.36
N GLU A 171 1.40 4.22 -9.72
CA GLU A 171 1.02 3.74 -11.06
C GLU A 171 -0.51 3.73 -11.33
N LEU A 172 -1.36 4.13 -10.37
CA LEU A 172 -2.83 4.05 -10.51
C LEU A 172 -3.40 4.85 -11.70
N ASP A 173 -2.79 5.97 -12.05
CA ASP A 173 -3.25 6.79 -13.19
C ASP A 173 -2.94 6.12 -14.52
N GLU A 174 -1.77 5.51 -14.68
CA GLU A 174 -1.37 4.74 -15.86
C GLU A 174 -2.27 3.52 -16.05
N LEU A 175 -2.59 2.82 -14.93
CA LEU A 175 -3.54 1.72 -14.93
C LEU A 175 -4.95 2.14 -15.37
N LEU A 176 -5.40 3.34 -14.95
CA LEU A 176 -6.68 3.88 -15.39
C LEU A 176 -6.68 4.17 -16.90
N GLU A 177 -5.61 4.76 -17.42
CA GLU A 177 -5.45 5.02 -18.85
C GLU A 177 -5.40 3.74 -19.69
N ALA A 178 -4.76 2.69 -19.18
CA ALA A 178 -4.73 1.35 -19.77
C ALA A 178 -6.06 0.57 -19.61
N GLY A 179 -7.05 1.13 -18.91
CA GLY A 179 -8.34 0.47 -18.64
C GLY A 179 -8.24 -0.74 -17.74
N PHE A 180 -7.29 -0.74 -16.82
CA PHE A 180 -6.99 -1.82 -15.86
C PHE A 180 -6.70 -3.17 -16.51
N SER A 181 -6.06 -3.14 -17.68
CA SER A 181 -5.75 -4.33 -18.48
C SER A 181 -4.37 -4.23 -19.13
N GLY A 182 -3.91 -5.34 -19.74
CA GLY A 182 -2.62 -5.32 -20.43
C GLY A 182 -1.42 -5.65 -19.54
N GLY A 183 -0.22 -5.28 -19.99
CA GLY A 183 1.04 -5.58 -19.34
C GLY A 183 1.19 -4.87 -18.01
N GLU A 184 0.75 -3.63 -17.91
CA GLU A 184 0.79 -2.79 -16.70
C GLU A 184 -0.03 -3.43 -15.56
N ALA A 185 -1.25 -3.88 -15.87
CA ALA A 185 -2.09 -4.55 -14.89
C ALA A 185 -1.47 -5.87 -14.40
N GLN A 186 -0.85 -6.63 -15.30
CA GLN A 186 -0.13 -7.85 -14.93
C GLN A 186 1.09 -7.57 -14.06
N ALA A 187 1.87 -6.53 -14.36
CA ALA A 187 3.01 -6.13 -13.55
C ALA A 187 2.60 -5.77 -12.12
N VAL A 188 1.51 -5.02 -11.97
CA VAL A 188 0.96 -4.68 -10.64
C VAL A 188 0.50 -5.92 -9.88
N VAL A 189 -0.17 -6.88 -10.55
CA VAL A 189 -0.56 -8.16 -9.91
C VAL A 189 0.65 -8.95 -9.43
N GLN A 190 1.70 -9.04 -10.26
CA GLN A 190 2.94 -9.73 -9.89
C GLN A 190 3.64 -9.04 -8.71
N LEU A 191 3.67 -7.70 -8.70
CA LEU A 191 4.25 -6.94 -7.59
C LEU A 191 3.48 -7.18 -6.28
N ILE A 192 2.15 -7.18 -6.31
CA ILE A 192 1.32 -7.48 -5.12
C ILE A 192 1.51 -8.93 -4.65
N GLN A 193 1.67 -9.88 -5.58
CA GLN A 193 1.99 -11.28 -5.22
C GLN A 193 3.38 -11.41 -4.59
N HIS A 194 4.37 -10.70 -5.11
CA HIS A 194 5.71 -10.67 -4.52
C HIS A 194 5.70 -10.08 -3.11
N VAL A 195 4.93 -9.03 -2.88
CA VAL A 195 4.74 -8.43 -1.55
C VAL A 195 4.22 -9.45 -0.53
N SER A 196 3.31 -10.35 -0.93
CA SER A 196 2.83 -11.39 -0.01
C SER A 196 3.91 -12.38 0.38
N VAL A 197 4.87 -12.68 -0.51
CA VAL A 197 6.03 -13.53 -0.19
C VAL A 197 6.97 -12.82 0.79
N LEU A 198 7.24 -11.52 0.57
CA LEU A 198 8.08 -10.72 1.48
C LEU A 198 7.44 -10.58 2.87
N GLU A 199 6.11 -10.54 2.94
CA GLU A 199 5.39 -10.48 4.22
C GLU A 199 5.50 -11.79 5.00
N ASP A 200 5.40 -12.95 4.33
CA ASP A 200 5.67 -14.26 4.96
C ASP A 200 7.11 -14.32 5.51
N GLU A 201 8.11 -13.80 4.77
CA GLU A 201 9.50 -13.71 5.24
C GLU A 201 9.65 -12.75 6.44
N ALA A 202 8.91 -11.63 6.45
CA ALA A 202 8.91 -10.69 7.56
C ALA A 202 8.31 -11.30 8.83
N ASP A 203 7.26 -12.11 8.71
CA ASP A 203 6.66 -12.84 9.83
C ASP A 203 7.64 -13.83 10.47
N GLU A 204 8.42 -14.55 9.64
CA GLU A 204 9.48 -15.45 10.14
C GLU A 204 10.58 -14.69 10.89
N LEU A 205 11.02 -13.53 10.36
CA LEU A 205 11.97 -12.66 11.06
C LEU A 205 11.41 -12.11 12.37
N GLN A 206 10.13 -11.73 12.40
CA GLN A 206 9.47 -11.29 13.64
C GLN A 206 9.44 -12.42 14.68
N HIS A 207 9.16 -13.64 14.26
CA HIS A 207 9.19 -14.80 15.15
C HIS A 207 10.62 -15.08 15.66
N GLN A 208 11.64 -14.97 14.81
CA GLN A 208 13.03 -15.08 15.22
C GLN A 208 13.40 -14.01 16.25
N LEU A 209 13.03 -12.74 16.00
CA LEU A 209 13.26 -11.63 16.94
C LEU A 209 12.64 -11.89 18.31
N LEU A 210 11.43 -12.45 18.35
CA LEU A 210 10.80 -12.83 19.63
C LEU A 210 11.61 -13.91 20.35
N LYS A 211 12.13 -14.93 19.65
CA LYS A 211 13.01 -15.95 20.25
C LYS A 211 14.30 -15.33 20.82
N GLU A 212 14.93 -14.43 20.05
CA GLU A 212 16.15 -13.73 20.49
C GLU A 212 15.88 -12.83 21.69
N LEU A 213 14.73 -12.14 21.73
CA LEU A 213 14.30 -11.33 22.87
C LEU A 213 14.09 -12.18 24.13
N PHE A 214 13.38 -13.32 24.01
CA PHE A 214 13.18 -14.24 25.13
C PHE A 214 14.50 -14.87 25.64
N ALA A 215 15.47 -15.11 24.75
CA ALA A 215 16.77 -15.65 25.15
C ALA A 215 17.57 -14.70 26.07
N VAL A 216 17.21 -13.42 26.10
CA VAL A 216 17.87 -12.39 26.94
C VAL A 216 16.96 -11.80 28.02
N GLU A 217 15.75 -12.36 28.23
CA GLU A 217 14.72 -11.78 29.11
C GLU A 217 15.21 -11.56 30.55
N GLU A 218 16.00 -12.50 31.09
CA GLU A 218 16.55 -12.40 32.47
C GLU A 218 17.53 -11.22 32.63
N LYS A 219 18.12 -10.73 31.55
CA LYS A 219 19.06 -9.59 31.51
C LYS A 219 18.37 -8.26 31.23
N MET A 220 17.08 -8.28 30.98
CA MET A 220 16.29 -7.11 30.64
C MET A 220 15.36 -6.70 31.78
N SER A 221 15.11 -5.38 31.91
CA SER A 221 14.01 -4.94 32.75
C SER A 221 12.66 -5.31 32.10
N PRO A 222 11.61 -5.61 32.90
CA PRO A 222 10.29 -5.92 32.35
C PRO A 222 9.75 -4.83 31.40
N GLY A 223 10.05 -3.56 31.72
CA GLY A 223 9.65 -2.44 30.85
C GLY A 223 10.38 -2.42 29.50
N ALA A 224 11.67 -2.77 29.46
CA ALA A 224 12.42 -2.87 28.21
C ALA A 224 11.92 -4.05 27.36
N PHE A 225 11.69 -5.20 27.98
CA PHE A 225 11.14 -6.38 27.32
C PHE A 225 9.77 -6.08 26.70
N PHE A 226 8.86 -5.46 27.47
CA PHE A 226 7.56 -5.04 26.99
C PHE A 226 7.66 -4.05 25.81
N LEU A 227 8.57 -3.07 25.92
CA LEU A 227 8.76 -2.05 24.88
C LEU A 227 9.23 -2.68 23.57
N TRP A 228 10.22 -3.57 23.59
CA TRP A 228 10.71 -4.25 22.39
C TRP A 228 9.65 -5.13 21.74
N THR A 229 8.83 -5.85 22.50
CA THR A 229 7.69 -6.61 21.93
C THR A 229 6.71 -5.69 21.20
N LYS A 230 6.48 -4.48 21.74
CA LYS A 230 5.60 -3.48 21.07
C LYS A 230 6.26 -2.87 19.83
N ILE A 231 7.55 -2.58 19.87
CA ILE A 231 8.30 -2.07 18.71
C ILE A 231 8.27 -3.09 17.58
N PHE A 232 8.59 -4.37 17.83
CA PHE A 232 8.52 -5.42 16.81
C PHE A 232 7.14 -5.50 16.17
N LYS A 233 6.09 -5.47 17.02
CA LYS A 233 4.72 -5.48 16.50
C LYS A 233 4.40 -4.27 15.62
N GLN A 234 4.80 -3.04 15.99
CA GLN A 234 4.50 -1.87 15.17
C GLN A 234 5.24 -1.91 13.82
N VAL A 235 6.49 -2.39 13.80
CA VAL A 235 7.25 -2.55 12.56
C VAL A 235 6.59 -3.59 11.65
N GLY A 236 6.23 -4.77 12.16
CA GLY A 236 5.52 -5.79 11.38
C GLY A 236 4.15 -5.30 10.89
N ASP A 237 3.41 -4.58 11.73
CA ASP A 237 2.12 -3.99 11.35
C ASP A 237 2.25 -3.04 10.12
N ILE A 238 3.41 -2.43 9.86
CA ILE A 238 3.65 -1.60 8.66
C ILE A 238 3.65 -2.49 7.40
N GLY A 239 4.35 -3.61 7.42
CA GLY A 239 4.35 -4.61 6.35
C GLY A 239 2.96 -5.19 6.10
N ASP A 240 2.30 -5.68 7.16
CA ASP A 240 0.92 -6.19 7.14
C ASP A 240 -0.05 -5.20 6.48
N ARG A 241 -0.01 -3.92 6.88
CA ARG A 241 -0.90 -2.89 6.32
C ARG A 241 -0.58 -2.62 4.87
N SER A 242 0.69 -2.64 4.50
CA SER A 242 1.12 -2.47 3.11
C SER A 242 0.63 -3.63 2.24
N ASN A 243 0.79 -4.89 2.66
CA ASN A 243 0.25 -6.06 1.96
C ASN A 243 -1.29 -5.97 1.83
N ARG A 244 -1.99 -5.61 2.91
CA ARG A 244 -3.45 -5.39 2.87
C ARG A 244 -3.86 -4.28 1.90
N LEU A 245 -3.07 -3.20 1.81
CA LEU A 245 -3.31 -2.11 0.87
C LEU A 245 -3.21 -2.61 -0.57
N GLY A 246 -2.17 -3.35 -0.93
CA GLY A 246 -2.00 -3.96 -2.25
C GLY A 246 -3.19 -4.85 -2.63
N ASN A 247 -3.60 -5.76 -1.73
CA ASN A 247 -4.76 -6.62 -1.93
C ASN A 247 -6.07 -5.81 -2.06
N ARG A 248 -6.19 -4.69 -1.34
CA ARG A 248 -7.35 -3.80 -1.45
C ARG A 248 -7.38 -3.09 -2.81
N VAL A 249 -6.23 -2.59 -3.29
CA VAL A 249 -6.11 -1.99 -4.62
C VAL A 249 -6.47 -3.00 -5.70
N ARG A 250 -5.88 -4.20 -5.69
CA ARG A 250 -6.21 -5.27 -6.63
C ARG A 250 -7.71 -5.58 -6.69
N SER A 251 -8.34 -5.73 -5.52
CA SER A 251 -9.78 -5.99 -5.42
C SER A 251 -10.63 -4.80 -5.91
N THR A 252 -10.18 -3.56 -5.66
CA THR A 252 -10.89 -2.34 -6.04
C THR A 252 -10.90 -2.15 -7.56
N LEU A 253 -9.80 -2.43 -8.21
CA LEU A 253 -9.62 -2.27 -9.65
C LEU A 253 -10.08 -3.50 -10.46
N GLN A 254 -10.50 -4.58 -9.79
CA GLN A 254 -10.88 -5.85 -10.41
C GLN A 254 -9.80 -6.42 -11.35
N ILE A 255 -8.53 -6.15 -11.05
CA ILE A 255 -7.39 -6.68 -11.79
C ILE A 255 -7.34 -8.20 -11.54
N LYS A 256 -7.39 -8.98 -12.63
CA LYS A 256 -7.40 -10.44 -12.60
C LYS A 256 -6.01 -11.01 -12.82
#